data_dbc470f77d6c77b5bb944a428fbdb1ae
#
_entry.id   dbc470f77d6c77b5bb944a428fbdb1ae
#
_cell.length_a   1.000
_cell.length_b   1.000
_cell.length_c   1.000
_cell.angle_alpha   90.00
_cell.angle_beta   90.00
_cell.angle_gamma   90.00
#
_symmetry.space_group_name_H-M   'P 1'
#
loop_
_entity.id
_entity.type
_entity.pdbx_description
1 polymer ?
#
loop_
_entity_poly.entity_id
_entity_poly.type
_entity_poly.pdbx_seq_one_letter_code
_entity_poly.pdbx_strand_id
1 'polypeptide(L)'
;LAEIWKGSAKDKDSAITIAFGTGIAGSVVWNNHVHHGKHLIAGEFSSLLLDGDYQNCEVINFSTRCATSSMVKKEAQVLNLPLEEMSGEILFEKASQGDMAMQDILNETYYHTAIQILNIQTIYDPDVFLIGSGISEQPCVIEGINRYIQEIHAQSPRLVIPVVRACTFKNDANLLGALYHHLAQFEN
;
A
#
# COMPACT_ATOMS: atom_id res chain seq x y z
N LEU A 1 -7.13 -2.61 -12.49
CA LEU A 1 -7.65 -2.39 -13.86
C LEU A 1 -8.22 -0.98 -14.05
N ALA A 2 -9.08 -0.48 -13.16
CA ALA A 2 -9.64 0.88 -13.28
C ALA A 2 -8.55 1.95 -13.49
N GLU A 3 -7.49 1.88 -12.70
CA GLU A 3 -6.38 2.85 -12.72
C GLU A 3 -5.58 2.81 -14.03
N ILE A 4 -5.42 1.64 -14.65
CA ILE A 4 -4.80 1.49 -15.97
C ILE A 4 -5.75 1.98 -17.07
N TRP A 5 -7.04 1.71 -16.95
CA TRP A 5 -8.02 2.14 -17.94
C TRP A 5 -8.16 3.66 -18.02
N LYS A 6 -8.39 4.33 -16.87
CA LYS A 6 -8.72 5.78 -16.84
C LYS A 6 -8.13 6.54 -15.66
N GLY A 7 -7.26 5.91 -14.85
CA GLY A 7 -6.74 6.49 -13.62
C GLY A 7 -5.25 6.86 -13.68
N SER A 8 -4.61 6.80 -12.51
CA SER A 8 -3.21 7.23 -12.30
C SER A 8 -2.17 6.39 -13.04
N ALA A 9 -2.55 5.21 -13.55
CA ALA A 9 -1.72 4.36 -14.39
C ALA A 9 -2.18 4.31 -15.86
N LYS A 10 -3.00 5.26 -16.30
CA LYS A 10 -3.36 5.36 -17.71
C LYS A 10 -2.09 5.49 -18.57
N ASP A 11 -2.09 4.79 -19.70
CA ASP A 11 -0.96 4.72 -20.64
C ASP A 11 0.28 4.00 -20.06
N LYS A 12 0.10 3.14 -19.05
CA LYS A 12 1.11 2.25 -18.49
C LYS A 12 0.77 0.79 -18.80
N ASP A 13 1.79 0.00 -19.12
CA ASP A 13 1.61 -1.43 -19.42
C ASP A 13 1.61 -2.28 -18.14
N SER A 14 2.24 -1.77 -17.08
CA SER A 14 2.37 -2.47 -15.80
C SER A 14 2.12 -1.55 -14.62
N ALA A 15 1.40 -2.07 -13.64
CA ALA A 15 1.16 -1.37 -12.38
C ALA A 15 0.98 -2.35 -11.22
N ILE A 16 1.45 -1.95 -10.06
CA ILE A 16 1.21 -2.67 -8.82
C ILE A 16 0.41 -1.76 -7.89
N THR A 17 -0.74 -2.24 -7.44
CA THR A 17 -1.58 -1.51 -6.48
C THR A 17 -1.41 -2.11 -5.09
N ILE A 18 -1.24 -1.25 -4.09
CA ILE A 18 -1.26 -1.60 -2.66
C ILE A 18 -2.37 -0.79 -2.02
N ALA A 19 -3.37 -1.46 -1.48
CA ALA A 19 -4.56 -0.83 -0.89
C ALA A 19 -4.63 -1.13 0.61
N PHE A 20 -4.72 -0.06 1.42
CA PHE A 20 -4.74 -0.13 2.88
C PHE A 20 -6.18 -0.08 3.41
N GLY A 21 -6.56 -1.09 4.16
CA GLY A 21 -7.89 -1.20 4.78
C GLY A 21 -7.79 -1.98 6.09
N THR A 22 -8.79 -2.81 6.39
CA THR A 22 -8.74 -3.76 7.52
C THR A 22 -7.52 -4.68 7.42
N GLY A 23 -7.12 -5.02 6.18
CA GLY A 23 -5.87 -5.67 5.82
C GLY A 23 -5.14 -4.85 4.77
N ILE A 24 -4.16 -5.46 4.12
CA ILE A 24 -3.50 -4.91 2.93
C ILE A 24 -3.88 -5.78 1.75
N ALA A 25 -4.61 -5.21 0.82
CA ALA A 25 -4.91 -5.85 -0.46
C ALA A 25 -3.98 -5.34 -1.55
N GLY A 26 -3.93 -6.06 -2.68
CA GLY A 26 -3.19 -5.57 -3.81
C GLY A 26 -3.56 -6.22 -5.12
N SER A 27 -2.92 -5.75 -6.17
CA SER A 27 -3.02 -6.36 -7.50
C SER A 27 -1.74 -6.13 -8.27
N VAL A 28 -1.42 -7.09 -9.11
CA VAL A 28 -0.33 -7.01 -10.08
C VAL A 28 -0.95 -6.99 -11.47
N VAL A 29 -0.69 -5.93 -12.23
CA VAL A 29 -1.07 -5.83 -13.63
C VAL A 29 0.21 -5.80 -14.47
N TRP A 30 0.27 -6.69 -15.45
CA TRP A 30 1.40 -6.84 -16.36
C TRP A 30 0.90 -6.97 -17.79
N ASN A 31 1.42 -6.17 -18.70
CA ASN A 31 0.96 -6.10 -20.09
C ASN A 31 -0.57 -5.92 -20.18
N ASN A 32 -1.13 -5.03 -19.40
CA ASN A 32 -2.57 -4.74 -19.29
C ASN A 32 -3.45 -5.91 -18.81
N HIS A 33 -2.85 -6.99 -18.29
CA HIS A 33 -3.57 -8.13 -17.74
C HIS A 33 -3.33 -8.27 -16.24
N VAL A 34 -4.37 -8.63 -15.50
CA VAL A 34 -4.22 -8.97 -14.08
C VAL A 34 -3.47 -10.29 -13.96
N HIS A 35 -2.37 -10.25 -13.23
CA HIS A 35 -1.60 -11.46 -12.91
C HIS A 35 -2.19 -12.11 -11.66
N HIS A 36 -2.85 -13.24 -11.84
CA HIS A 36 -3.48 -13.97 -10.74
C HIS A 36 -2.54 -14.98 -10.05
N GLY A 37 -1.47 -15.40 -10.75
CA GLY A 37 -0.61 -16.49 -10.29
C GLY A 37 -1.29 -17.86 -10.37
N LYS A 38 -0.52 -18.94 -10.15
CA LYS A 38 -1.01 -20.31 -10.23
C LYS A 38 -2.10 -20.62 -9.19
N HIS A 39 -1.99 -20.05 -8.02
CA HIS A 39 -2.85 -20.31 -6.87
C HIS A 39 -3.81 -19.14 -6.57
N LEU A 40 -3.95 -18.19 -7.49
CA LEU A 40 -4.79 -16.99 -7.37
C LEU A 40 -4.42 -16.09 -6.19
N ILE A 41 -3.16 -16.10 -5.76
CA ILE A 41 -2.66 -15.32 -4.62
C ILE A 41 -1.67 -14.21 -5.02
N ALA A 42 -1.42 -14.02 -6.32
CA ALA A 42 -0.57 -12.91 -6.75
C ALA A 42 -1.24 -11.57 -6.42
N GLY A 43 -0.51 -10.72 -5.69
CA GLY A 43 -1.07 -9.47 -5.18
C GLY A 43 -1.62 -9.55 -3.75
N GLU A 44 -1.65 -10.73 -3.10
CA GLU A 44 -1.99 -10.87 -1.68
C GLU A 44 -0.85 -10.35 -0.80
N PHE A 45 -0.65 -9.04 -0.85
CA PHE A 45 0.45 -8.36 -0.15
C PHE A 45 0.30 -8.36 1.37
N SER A 46 -0.88 -8.66 1.90
CA SER A 46 -1.10 -8.84 3.34
C SER A 46 -0.11 -9.83 3.94
N SER A 47 0.24 -10.86 3.18
CA SER A 47 1.09 -11.99 3.60
C SER A 47 2.59 -11.76 3.40
N LEU A 48 3.01 -10.63 2.82
CA LEU A 48 4.43 -10.31 2.71
C LEU A 48 5.06 -10.22 4.10
N LEU A 49 6.18 -10.93 4.28
CA LEU A 49 6.89 -10.92 5.54
C LEU A 49 7.76 -9.67 5.66
N LEU A 50 7.73 -9.03 6.83
CA LEU A 50 8.54 -7.86 7.16
C LEU A 50 9.73 -8.24 8.03
N ASP A 51 9.48 -9.09 9.02
CA ASP A 51 10.42 -9.42 10.07
C ASP A 51 10.05 -10.75 10.71
N GLY A 52 10.91 -11.27 11.59
CA GLY A 52 10.62 -12.48 12.34
C GLY A 52 11.72 -12.84 13.31
N ASP A 53 11.39 -13.71 14.25
CA ASP A 53 12.33 -14.33 15.17
C ASP A 53 12.66 -15.75 14.68
N TYR A 54 13.89 -15.94 14.23
CA TYR A 54 14.34 -17.23 13.71
C TYR A 54 14.40 -18.33 14.80
N GLN A 55 14.52 -17.97 16.08
CA GLN A 55 14.61 -18.93 17.17
C GLN A 55 13.26 -19.60 17.45
N ASN A 56 12.18 -18.81 17.38
CA ASN A 56 10.81 -19.26 17.62
C ASN A 56 10.03 -19.49 16.33
N CYS A 57 10.61 -19.19 15.18
CA CYS A 57 9.93 -19.22 13.88
C CYS A 57 8.67 -18.31 13.83
N GLU A 58 8.69 -17.22 14.60
CA GLU A 58 7.63 -16.21 14.58
C GLU A 58 7.86 -15.24 13.42
N VAL A 59 6.78 -14.82 12.77
CA VAL A 59 6.85 -13.89 11.63
C VAL A 59 5.89 -12.73 11.82
N ILE A 60 6.31 -11.57 11.34
CA ILE A 60 5.49 -10.35 11.26
C ILE A 60 5.23 -10.08 9.79
N ASN A 61 3.97 -10.10 9.38
CA ASN A 61 3.59 -9.79 8.02
C ASN A 61 3.22 -8.31 7.83
N PHE A 62 3.16 -7.90 6.57
CA PHE A 62 2.91 -6.50 6.19
C PHE A 62 1.57 -5.99 6.72
N SER A 63 0.50 -6.80 6.63
CA SER A 63 -0.82 -6.41 7.13
C SER A 63 -0.83 -6.21 8.64
N THR A 64 -0.21 -7.13 9.40
CA THR A 64 -0.15 -7.03 10.87
C THR A 64 0.55 -5.75 11.33
N ARG A 65 1.52 -5.27 10.55
CA ARG A 65 2.29 -4.08 10.90
C ARG A 65 1.68 -2.78 10.38
N CYS A 66 1.17 -2.77 9.15
CA CYS A 66 0.89 -1.56 8.37
C CYS A 66 -0.56 -1.38 7.93
N ALA A 67 -1.45 -2.37 8.12
CA ALA A 67 -2.87 -2.17 7.79
C ALA A 67 -3.48 -1.02 8.57
N THR A 68 -4.51 -0.36 8.02
CA THR A 68 -5.22 0.73 8.71
C THR A 68 -5.74 0.26 10.07
N SER A 69 -6.29 -0.96 10.14
CA SER A 69 -6.73 -1.55 11.42
C SER A 69 -5.60 -1.73 12.43
N SER A 70 -4.38 -1.98 11.96
CA SER A 70 -3.20 -2.13 12.83
C SER A 70 -2.71 -0.79 13.34
N MET A 71 -2.74 0.25 12.51
CA MET A 71 -2.44 1.62 12.93
C MET A 71 -3.43 2.11 13.99
N VAL A 72 -4.73 1.90 13.78
CA VAL A 72 -5.80 2.27 14.73
C VAL A 72 -5.67 1.51 16.06
N LYS A 73 -5.27 0.23 16.03
CA LYS A 73 -4.97 -0.51 17.27
C LYS A 73 -3.78 0.09 18.04
N LYS A 74 -2.71 0.49 17.35
CA LYS A 74 -1.57 1.16 17.98
C LYS A 74 -1.98 2.51 18.58
N GLU A 75 -2.80 3.28 17.86
CA GLU A 75 -3.37 4.53 18.34
C GLU A 75 -4.13 4.32 19.66
N ALA A 76 -5.06 3.36 19.70
CA ALA A 76 -5.82 3.02 20.90
C ALA A 76 -4.92 2.64 22.08
N GLN A 77 -3.86 1.87 21.83
CA GLN A 77 -2.89 1.48 22.86
C GLN A 77 -2.09 2.68 23.39
N VAL A 78 -1.61 3.56 22.50
CA VAL A 78 -0.83 4.75 22.88
C VAL A 78 -1.67 5.72 23.70
N LEU A 79 -2.92 5.92 23.29
CA LEU A 79 -3.83 6.85 23.96
C LEU A 79 -4.50 6.24 25.19
N ASN A 80 -4.36 4.91 25.39
CA ASN A 80 -5.08 4.15 26.43
C ASN A 80 -6.60 4.37 26.37
N LEU A 81 -7.15 4.33 25.16
CA LEU A 81 -8.58 4.52 24.86
C LEU A 81 -9.18 3.27 24.22
N PRO A 82 -10.51 3.08 24.29
CA PRO A 82 -11.19 2.00 23.60
C PRO A 82 -10.99 2.06 22.09
N LEU A 83 -10.84 0.88 21.46
CA LEU A 83 -10.62 0.78 20.01
C LEU A 83 -11.78 1.39 19.20
N GLU A 84 -13.00 1.31 19.73
CA GLU A 84 -14.22 1.80 19.11
C GLU A 84 -14.26 3.33 18.99
N GLU A 85 -13.41 4.03 19.77
CA GLU A 85 -13.28 5.50 19.74
C GLU A 85 -12.20 5.97 18.76
N MET A 86 -11.49 5.04 18.14
CA MET A 86 -10.33 5.33 17.28
C MET A 86 -10.66 5.12 15.81
N SER A 87 -10.05 5.92 14.95
CA SER A 87 -10.18 5.78 13.50
C SER A 87 -8.94 6.31 12.77
N GLY A 88 -8.79 5.90 11.51
CA GLY A 88 -7.72 6.43 10.69
C GLY A 88 -7.77 7.96 10.55
N GLU A 89 -8.96 8.54 10.49
CA GLU A 89 -9.13 10.00 10.43
C GLU A 89 -8.56 10.70 11.68
N ILE A 90 -8.89 10.19 12.87
CA ILE A 90 -8.40 10.74 14.16
C ILE A 90 -6.87 10.64 14.22
N LEU A 91 -6.31 9.51 13.80
CA LEU A 91 -4.85 9.31 13.74
C LEU A 91 -4.18 10.40 12.88
N PHE A 92 -4.67 10.60 11.65
CA PHE A 92 -4.11 11.61 10.74
C PHE A 92 -4.32 13.03 11.25
N GLU A 93 -5.47 13.32 11.82
CA GLU A 93 -5.76 14.64 12.41
C GLU A 93 -4.77 14.97 13.54
N LYS A 94 -4.62 14.08 14.53
CA LYS A 94 -3.68 14.25 15.64
C LYS A 94 -2.23 14.39 15.17
N ALA A 95 -1.82 13.54 14.21
CA ALA A 95 -0.48 13.62 13.63
C ALA A 95 -0.23 14.98 12.95
N SER A 96 -1.23 15.53 12.24
CA SER A 96 -1.15 16.86 11.62
C SER A 96 -1.07 18.01 12.61
N GLN A 97 -1.64 17.83 13.80
CA GLN A 97 -1.58 18.76 14.92
C GLN A 97 -0.26 18.69 15.71
N GLY A 98 0.66 17.80 15.30
CA GLY A 98 1.99 17.67 15.89
C GLY A 98 2.10 16.61 16.99
N ASP A 99 1.12 15.72 17.16
CA ASP A 99 1.24 14.59 18.07
C ASP A 99 2.32 13.62 17.56
N MET A 100 3.44 13.59 18.29
CA MET A 100 4.63 12.83 17.89
C MET A 100 4.37 11.33 17.89
N ALA A 101 3.55 10.80 18.80
CA ALA A 101 3.27 9.38 18.88
C ALA A 101 2.42 8.93 17.67
N MET A 102 1.49 9.77 17.22
CA MET A 102 0.72 9.51 16.01
C MET A 102 1.58 9.62 14.75
N GLN A 103 2.50 10.60 14.73
CA GLN A 103 3.48 10.72 13.64
C GLN A 103 4.39 9.48 13.58
N ASP A 104 4.80 8.91 14.70
CA ASP A 104 5.64 7.70 14.74
C ASP A 104 4.90 6.48 14.18
N ILE A 105 3.61 6.31 14.49
CA ILE A 105 2.77 5.25 13.92
C ILE A 105 2.71 5.36 12.40
N LEU A 106 2.51 6.57 11.87
CA LEU A 106 2.48 6.81 10.42
C LEU A 106 3.86 6.59 9.79
N ASN A 107 4.93 7.09 10.41
CA ASN A 107 6.29 6.94 9.92
C ASN A 107 6.72 5.47 9.85
N GLU A 108 6.38 4.67 10.84
CA GLU A 108 6.63 3.22 10.82
C GLU A 108 5.92 2.57 9.62
N THR A 109 4.67 2.94 9.37
CA THR A 109 3.90 2.45 8.22
C THR A 109 4.52 2.86 6.90
N TYR A 110 4.94 4.12 6.76
CA TYR A 110 5.59 4.62 5.53
C TYR A 110 6.91 3.91 5.28
N TYR A 111 7.72 3.71 6.30
CA TYR A 111 9.00 3.01 6.23
C TYR A 111 8.84 1.56 5.74
N HIS A 112 7.96 0.79 6.39
CA HIS A 112 7.74 -0.60 6.00
C HIS A 112 7.10 -0.72 4.62
N THR A 113 6.23 0.21 4.24
CA THR A 113 5.65 0.28 2.89
C THR A 113 6.75 0.56 1.86
N ALA A 114 7.65 1.49 2.12
CA ALA A 114 8.79 1.78 1.25
C ALA A 114 9.68 0.54 1.05
N ILE A 115 9.99 -0.22 2.11
CA ILE A 115 10.73 -1.48 2.01
C ILE A 115 10.01 -2.47 1.09
N GLN A 116 8.69 -2.67 1.26
CA GLN A 116 7.96 -3.63 0.44
C GLN A 116 7.88 -3.18 -1.03
N ILE A 117 7.68 -1.89 -1.28
CA ILE A 117 7.72 -1.32 -2.63
C ILE A 117 9.08 -1.60 -3.29
N LEU A 118 10.19 -1.37 -2.59
CA LEU A 118 11.54 -1.62 -3.12
C LEU A 118 11.81 -3.12 -3.37
N ASN A 119 11.31 -4.00 -2.49
CA ASN A 119 11.39 -5.44 -2.69
C ASN A 119 10.61 -5.87 -3.93
N ILE A 120 9.37 -5.38 -4.08
CA ILE A 120 8.51 -5.69 -5.21
C ILE A 120 9.07 -5.08 -6.51
N GLN A 121 9.65 -3.87 -6.44
CA GLN A 121 10.37 -3.24 -7.56
C GLN A 121 11.47 -4.16 -8.09
N THR A 122 12.24 -4.76 -7.20
CA THR A 122 13.33 -5.68 -7.58
C THR A 122 12.85 -6.95 -8.29
N ILE A 123 11.60 -7.38 -8.04
CA ILE A 123 11.03 -8.61 -8.60
C ILE A 123 10.28 -8.34 -9.91
N TYR A 124 9.48 -7.27 -9.95
CA TYR A 124 8.54 -7.01 -11.05
C TYR A 124 8.94 -5.84 -11.95
N ASP A 125 9.69 -4.87 -11.44
CA ASP A 125 10.09 -3.65 -12.16
C ASP A 125 8.92 -2.97 -12.92
N PRO A 126 7.80 -2.63 -12.23
CA PRO A 126 6.61 -2.09 -12.87
C PRO A 126 6.81 -0.61 -13.24
N ASP A 127 6.00 -0.11 -14.19
CA ASP A 127 5.97 1.32 -14.54
C ASP A 127 5.58 2.22 -13.38
N VAL A 128 4.69 1.73 -12.49
CA VAL A 128 4.15 2.53 -11.38
C VAL A 128 3.61 1.67 -10.24
N PHE A 129 3.81 2.15 -9.01
CA PHE A 129 3.10 1.70 -7.82
C PHE A 129 1.96 2.66 -7.51
N LEU A 130 0.80 2.11 -7.18
CA LEU A 130 -0.40 2.85 -6.83
C LEU A 130 -0.78 2.56 -5.38
N ILE A 131 -0.94 3.59 -4.59
CA ILE A 131 -1.43 3.50 -3.23
C ILE A 131 -2.92 3.79 -3.23
N GLY A 132 -3.71 2.82 -2.77
CA GLY A 132 -5.17 2.86 -2.79
C GLY A 132 -5.80 2.92 -1.39
N SER A 133 -7.12 3.06 -1.38
CA SER A 133 -8.00 3.22 -0.22
C SER A 133 -7.98 4.63 0.40
N GLY A 134 -8.78 4.82 1.46
CA GLY A 134 -8.99 6.11 2.12
C GLY A 134 -7.73 6.82 2.57
N ILE A 135 -6.67 6.07 2.99
CA ILE A 135 -5.42 6.71 3.41
C ILE A 135 -4.67 7.39 2.27
N SER A 136 -4.88 6.96 1.02
CA SER A 136 -4.24 7.59 -0.15
C SER A 136 -4.75 8.99 -0.47
N GLU A 137 -5.84 9.40 0.18
CA GLU A 137 -6.37 10.77 0.12
C GLU A 137 -5.51 11.77 0.90
N GLN A 138 -4.68 11.28 1.82
CA GLN A 138 -3.77 12.08 2.60
C GLN A 138 -2.44 12.26 1.85
N PRO A 139 -2.10 13.48 1.39
CA PRO A 139 -0.85 13.72 0.64
C PRO A 139 0.39 13.26 1.40
N CYS A 140 0.40 13.37 2.73
CA CYS A 140 1.50 12.95 3.59
C CYS A 140 1.84 11.46 3.48
N VAL A 141 0.91 10.61 3.02
CA VAL A 141 1.16 9.17 2.81
C VAL A 141 2.13 8.96 1.66
N ILE A 142 1.85 9.55 0.50
CA ILE A 142 2.73 9.44 -0.67
C ILE A 142 4.08 10.14 -0.41
N GLU A 143 4.06 11.30 0.21
CA GLU A 143 5.27 12.05 0.59
C GLU A 143 6.12 11.26 1.57
N GLY A 144 5.52 10.68 2.60
CA GLY A 144 6.21 9.88 3.61
C GLY A 144 6.83 8.61 3.03
N ILE A 145 6.10 7.88 2.20
CA ILE A 145 6.62 6.69 1.50
C ILE A 145 7.80 7.07 0.60
N ASN A 146 7.64 8.11 -0.24
CA ASN A 146 8.71 8.56 -1.12
C ASN A 146 9.95 9.05 -0.36
N ARG A 147 9.77 9.74 0.77
CA ARG A 147 10.88 10.12 1.63
C ARG A 147 11.70 8.91 2.06
N TYR A 148 11.05 7.88 2.60
CA TYR A 148 11.76 6.65 3.01
C TYR A 148 12.38 5.88 1.85
N ILE A 149 11.77 5.87 0.67
CA ILE A 149 12.38 5.31 -0.54
C ILE A 149 13.70 6.01 -0.85
N GLN A 150 13.74 7.35 -0.78
CA GLN A 150 14.98 8.12 -1.03
C GLN A 150 16.03 7.86 0.05
N GLU A 151 15.64 7.83 1.33
CA GLU A 151 16.56 7.56 2.44
C GLU A 151 17.16 6.15 2.36
N ILE A 152 16.37 5.14 1.99
CA ILE A 152 16.85 3.76 1.80
C ILE A 152 17.74 3.68 0.55
N HIS A 153 17.35 4.32 -0.55
CA HIS A 153 18.16 4.37 -1.77
C HIS A 153 19.52 5.01 -1.50
N ALA A 154 19.60 6.06 -0.70
CA ALA A 154 20.87 6.70 -0.34
C ALA A 154 21.84 5.72 0.36
N GLN A 155 21.32 4.75 1.11
CA GLN A 155 22.11 3.69 1.75
C GLN A 155 22.38 2.49 0.83
N SER A 156 21.56 2.31 -0.20
CA SER A 156 21.61 1.19 -1.14
C SER A 156 21.41 1.66 -2.57
N PRO A 157 22.39 2.35 -3.18
CA PRO A 157 22.24 3.02 -4.49
C PRO A 157 22.03 2.08 -5.70
N ARG A 158 22.09 0.77 -5.49
CA ARG A 158 21.76 -0.22 -6.53
C ARG A 158 20.25 -0.43 -6.72
N LEU A 159 19.45 -0.01 -5.75
CA LEU A 159 17.98 -0.09 -5.85
C LEU A 159 17.50 0.95 -6.87
N VAL A 160 16.55 0.56 -7.71
CA VAL A 160 15.87 1.49 -8.61
C VAL A 160 14.82 2.25 -7.80
N ILE A 161 14.74 3.58 -7.97
CA ILE A 161 13.73 4.40 -7.35
C ILE A 161 12.41 4.22 -8.11
N PRO A 162 11.37 3.64 -7.49
CA PRO A 162 10.09 3.41 -8.15
C PRO A 162 9.27 4.71 -8.28
N VAL A 163 8.35 4.73 -9.24
CA VAL A 163 7.33 5.76 -9.33
C VAL A 163 6.16 5.35 -8.44
N VAL A 164 5.82 6.16 -7.43
CA VAL A 164 4.70 5.92 -6.50
C VAL A 164 3.68 7.04 -6.65
N ARG A 165 2.40 6.67 -6.82
CA ARG A 165 1.28 7.60 -6.97
C ARG A 165 0.08 7.16 -6.14
N ALA A 166 -0.82 8.09 -5.81
CA ALA A 166 -2.13 7.76 -5.27
C ALA A 166 -3.05 7.24 -6.38
N CYS A 167 -3.96 6.32 -6.03
CA CYS A 167 -5.07 5.92 -6.89
C CYS A 167 -6.01 7.11 -7.15
N THR A 168 -6.50 7.21 -8.38
CA THR A 168 -7.49 8.24 -8.77
C THR A 168 -8.89 7.91 -8.25
N PHE A 169 -9.30 6.64 -8.35
CA PHE A 169 -10.70 6.24 -8.14
C PHE A 169 -11.04 5.82 -6.72
N LYS A 170 -10.06 5.81 -5.81
CA LYS A 170 -10.28 5.55 -4.39
C LYS A 170 -11.22 4.35 -4.15
N ASN A 171 -12.36 4.55 -3.49
CA ASN A 171 -13.36 3.50 -3.21
C ASN A 171 -14.13 3.05 -4.46
N ASP A 172 -14.21 3.86 -5.51
CA ASP A 172 -14.90 3.51 -6.76
C ASP A 172 -14.06 2.61 -7.69
N ALA A 173 -12.77 2.41 -7.36
CA ALA A 173 -11.84 1.60 -8.15
C ALA A 173 -12.37 0.17 -8.41
N ASN A 174 -13.05 -0.42 -7.43
CA ASN A 174 -13.60 -1.78 -7.55
C ASN A 174 -14.73 -1.84 -8.57
N LEU A 175 -15.66 -0.88 -8.54
CA LEU A 175 -16.79 -0.82 -9.48
C LEU A 175 -16.31 -0.55 -10.91
N LEU A 176 -15.40 0.40 -11.08
CA LEU A 176 -14.83 0.73 -12.38
C LEU A 176 -13.95 -0.40 -12.92
N GLY A 177 -13.21 -1.08 -12.05
CA GLY A 177 -12.41 -2.24 -12.43
C GLY A 177 -13.25 -3.42 -12.88
N ALA A 178 -14.36 -3.69 -12.20
CA ALA A 178 -15.33 -4.72 -12.60
C ALA A 178 -16.01 -4.38 -13.92
N LEU A 179 -16.39 -3.12 -14.13
CA LEU A 179 -16.95 -2.65 -15.40
C LEU A 179 -15.97 -2.84 -16.55
N TYR A 180 -14.71 -2.42 -16.37
CA TYR A 180 -13.67 -2.58 -17.38
C TYR A 180 -13.43 -4.06 -17.71
N HIS A 181 -13.34 -4.91 -16.70
CA HIS A 181 -13.18 -6.36 -16.89
C HIS A 181 -14.34 -6.94 -17.70
N HIS A 182 -15.57 -6.54 -17.39
CA HIS A 182 -16.74 -6.96 -18.13
C HIS A 182 -16.69 -6.51 -19.60
N LEU A 183 -16.43 -5.24 -19.87
CA LEU A 183 -16.33 -4.68 -21.21
C LEU A 183 -15.24 -5.40 -22.04
N ALA A 184 -14.07 -5.62 -21.45
CA ALA A 184 -12.96 -6.29 -22.13
C ALA A 184 -13.25 -7.76 -22.52
N GLN A 185 -14.24 -8.41 -21.87
CA GLN A 185 -14.67 -9.76 -22.24
C GLN A 185 -15.62 -9.79 -23.45
N PHE A 186 -16.28 -8.67 -23.79
CA PHE A 186 -17.25 -8.58 -24.86
C PHE A 186 -16.78 -7.79 -26.08
N GLU A 187 -15.61 -7.16 -26.00
CA GLU A 187 -14.99 -6.44 -27.13
C GLU A 187 -14.05 -7.31 -27.99
N ASN A 188 -13.97 -8.64 -27.73
CA ASN A 188 -13.19 -9.62 -28.49
C ASN A 188 -14.07 -10.52 -29.35
#